data_0a530c529fb602327ea12639d77bf5eb
#
_entry.id   0a530c529fb602327ea12639d77bf5eb
#
_cell.length_a   1.000
_cell.length_b   1.000
_cell.length_c   1.000
_cell.angle_alpha   90.00
_cell.angle_beta   90.00
_cell.angle_gamma   90.00
#
_symmetry.space_group_name_H-M   'P 1'
#
loop_
_entity.id
_entity.type
_entity.pdbx_description
1 polymer ?
#
loop_
_entity_poly.entity_id
_entity_poly.type
_entity_poly.pdbx_seq_one_letter_code
_entity_poly.pdbx_strand_id
1 'polypeptide(L)'
;MSEAYFNKVLDGAVTDVIASMKGGRNENLNKAAFAIGRHAHLSPANIDAAILQLHSAAKQIGLKDFEIKSTIGSGFKRGGENPKHLENSDIQPYIPSELERLVARLASKDLIVRDEEQRSDKIKKAQDSWDRAVPITRENKDAVRPALLYLNSRGLRASSAVDVAKFSPNVYNGPAILFAATAPDGTISGVQSVLLTPEGKKREVNGISKYSRGVIAGNVMQIGETQGDRPIVITEGPEDALSVRQAAGDDATIICTFGKAGMATYTPPRASDVTI
;
A
#
# COMPACT_ATOMS: atom_id res chain seq x y z
N MET A 1 -10.82 -34.26 -24.41
CA MET A 1 -11.79 -34.35 -23.29
C MET A 1 -11.41 -33.43 -22.12
N SER A 2 -10.16 -33.37 -21.72
CA SER A 2 -9.66 -32.50 -20.60
C SER A 2 -9.84 -31.00 -20.84
N GLU A 3 -9.50 -30.49 -22.03
CA GLU A 3 -9.62 -29.11 -22.42
C GLU A 3 -11.08 -28.61 -22.48
N ALA A 4 -11.98 -29.40 -23.05
CA ALA A 4 -13.41 -29.05 -23.06
C ALA A 4 -14.00 -28.98 -21.66
N TYR A 5 -13.54 -29.81 -20.73
CA TYR A 5 -13.95 -29.75 -19.34
C TYR A 5 -13.38 -28.49 -18.64
N PHE A 6 -12.09 -28.17 -18.88
CA PHE A 6 -11.48 -26.95 -18.37
C PHE A 6 -12.24 -25.71 -18.84
N ASN A 7 -12.57 -25.63 -20.13
CA ASN A 7 -13.32 -24.49 -20.68
C ASN A 7 -14.70 -24.37 -20.05
N LYS A 8 -15.40 -25.48 -19.78
CA LYS A 8 -16.68 -25.46 -19.07
C LYS A 8 -16.52 -24.94 -17.64
N VAL A 9 -15.45 -25.30 -16.94
CA VAL A 9 -15.15 -24.78 -15.59
C VAL A 9 -14.85 -23.28 -15.67
N LEU A 10 -14.10 -22.83 -16.66
CA LEU A 10 -13.78 -21.43 -16.89
C LEU A 10 -15.04 -20.60 -17.17
N ASP A 11 -15.91 -21.05 -18.07
CA ASP A 11 -17.15 -20.35 -18.41
C ASP A 11 -18.06 -20.20 -17.18
N GLY A 12 -18.19 -21.24 -16.37
CA GLY A 12 -18.92 -21.20 -15.11
C GLY A 12 -18.29 -20.21 -14.12
N ALA A 13 -16.98 -20.24 -13.95
CA ALA A 13 -16.25 -19.36 -13.04
C ALA A 13 -16.39 -17.88 -13.44
N VAL A 14 -16.26 -17.56 -14.73
CA VAL A 14 -16.46 -16.21 -15.26
C VAL A 14 -17.90 -15.73 -15.04
N THR A 15 -18.88 -16.59 -15.32
CA THR A 15 -20.30 -16.29 -15.10
C THR A 15 -20.61 -15.98 -13.65
N ASP A 16 -20.07 -16.77 -12.71
CA ASP A 16 -20.24 -16.55 -11.27
C ASP A 16 -19.64 -15.24 -10.79
N VAL A 17 -18.48 -14.86 -11.35
CA VAL A 17 -17.86 -13.56 -11.05
C VAL A 17 -18.76 -12.42 -11.55
N ILE A 18 -19.24 -12.47 -12.80
CA ILE A 18 -20.07 -11.42 -13.40
C ILE A 18 -21.41 -11.29 -12.62
N ALA A 19 -21.99 -12.40 -12.18
CA ALA A 19 -23.24 -12.40 -11.42
C ALA A 19 -23.09 -11.95 -9.96
N SER A 20 -21.89 -11.63 -9.51
CA SER A 20 -21.61 -11.32 -8.11
C SER A 20 -22.25 -10.01 -7.64
N MET A 21 -22.97 -10.06 -6.52
CA MET A 21 -23.54 -8.88 -5.87
C MET A 21 -22.48 -8.09 -5.07
N LYS A 22 -22.76 -6.81 -4.84
CA LYS A 22 -21.91 -5.94 -3.99
C LYS A 22 -21.80 -6.57 -2.58
N GLY A 23 -20.55 -6.79 -2.13
CA GLY A 23 -20.24 -7.45 -0.85
C GLY A 23 -19.68 -8.87 -1.01
N GLY A 24 -20.09 -9.62 -2.06
CA GLY A 24 -19.57 -10.98 -2.33
C GLY A 24 -18.55 -11.07 -3.48
N ARG A 25 -18.28 -9.96 -4.16
CA ARG A 25 -17.47 -9.94 -5.41
C ARG A 25 -16.08 -10.54 -5.25
N ASN A 26 -15.36 -10.16 -4.21
CA ASN A 26 -14.01 -10.62 -3.95
C ASN A 26 -13.98 -12.10 -3.55
N GLU A 27 -14.97 -12.56 -2.77
CA GLU A 27 -15.10 -13.96 -2.40
C GLU A 27 -15.38 -14.84 -3.61
N ASN A 28 -16.30 -14.43 -4.50
CA ASN A 28 -16.63 -15.17 -5.71
C ASN A 28 -15.45 -15.20 -6.69
N LEU A 29 -14.71 -14.09 -6.83
CA LEU A 29 -13.46 -14.07 -7.59
C LEU A 29 -12.41 -15.05 -7.03
N ASN A 30 -12.30 -15.14 -5.70
CA ASN A 30 -11.38 -16.09 -5.05
C ASN A 30 -11.80 -17.54 -5.32
N LYS A 31 -13.09 -17.86 -5.23
CA LYS A 31 -13.64 -19.19 -5.55
C LYS A 31 -13.41 -19.56 -7.02
N ALA A 32 -13.65 -18.62 -7.93
CA ALA A 32 -13.40 -18.78 -9.36
C ALA A 32 -11.92 -19.07 -9.66
N ALA A 33 -11.02 -18.27 -9.10
CA ALA A 33 -9.58 -18.46 -9.25
C ALA A 33 -9.10 -19.80 -8.65
N PHE A 34 -9.66 -20.20 -7.51
CA PHE A 34 -9.40 -21.51 -6.90
C PHE A 34 -9.86 -22.67 -7.80
N ALA A 35 -11.06 -22.56 -8.39
CA ALA A 35 -11.57 -23.58 -9.32
C ALA A 35 -10.68 -23.72 -10.56
N ILE A 36 -10.23 -22.63 -11.15
CA ILE A 36 -9.30 -22.63 -12.28
C ILE A 36 -7.94 -23.26 -11.86
N GLY A 37 -7.39 -22.87 -10.72
CA GLY A 37 -6.14 -23.44 -10.21
C GLY A 37 -6.20 -24.96 -10.02
N ARG A 38 -7.32 -25.49 -9.48
CA ARG A 38 -7.53 -26.95 -9.32
C ARG A 38 -7.54 -27.73 -10.63
N HIS A 39 -7.90 -27.10 -11.72
CA HIS A 39 -8.05 -27.72 -13.03
C HIS A 39 -6.96 -27.28 -14.02
N ALA A 40 -6.00 -26.48 -13.59
CA ALA A 40 -4.94 -25.91 -14.42
C ALA A 40 -4.14 -26.99 -15.17
N HIS A 41 -3.92 -28.14 -14.56
CA HIS A 41 -3.24 -29.29 -15.16
C HIS A 41 -3.99 -29.92 -16.33
N LEU A 42 -5.30 -29.65 -16.49
CA LEU A 42 -6.11 -30.20 -17.57
C LEU A 42 -5.94 -29.43 -18.90
N SER A 43 -5.61 -28.15 -18.82
CA SER A 43 -5.39 -27.30 -20.00
C SER A 43 -4.37 -26.20 -19.68
N PRO A 44 -3.11 -26.56 -19.47
CA PRO A 44 -2.06 -25.63 -19.10
C PRO A 44 -1.89 -24.48 -20.10
N ALA A 45 -2.12 -24.75 -21.40
CA ALA A 45 -2.04 -23.76 -22.47
C ALA A 45 -3.04 -22.58 -22.30
N ASN A 46 -4.16 -22.81 -21.62
CA ASN A 46 -5.24 -21.83 -21.52
C ASN A 46 -5.24 -21.09 -20.18
N ILE A 47 -4.26 -21.31 -19.31
CA ILE A 47 -4.23 -20.71 -17.95
C ILE A 47 -4.16 -19.20 -18.03
N ASP A 48 -3.27 -18.63 -18.83
CA ASP A 48 -3.10 -17.18 -18.94
C ASP A 48 -4.35 -16.51 -19.51
N ALA A 49 -4.98 -17.16 -20.52
CA ALA A 49 -6.25 -16.70 -21.07
C ALA A 49 -7.38 -16.74 -20.02
N ALA A 50 -7.42 -17.79 -19.18
CA ALA A 50 -8.38 -17.92 -18.10
C ALA A 50 -8.19 -16.85 -17.02
N ILE A 51 -6.95 -16.56 -16.63
CA ILE A 51 -6.62 -15.50 -15.68
C ILE A 51 -7.04 -14.12 -16.23
N LEU A 52 -6.79 -13.85 -17.51
CA LEU A 52 -7.20 -12.62 -18.18
C LEU A 52 -8.73 -12.47 -18.24
N GLN A 53 -9.46 -13.55 -18.49
CA GLN A 53 -10.92 -13.53 -18.49
C GLN A 53 -11.48 -13.25 -17.08
N LEU A 54 -10.96 -13.90 -16.04
CA LEU A 54 -11.33 -13.62 -14.65
C LEU A 54 -11.02 -12.17 -14.26
N HIS A 55 -9.86 -11.65 -14.66
CA HIS A 55 -9.47 -10.28 -14.42
C HIS A 55 -10.44 -9.28 -15.09
N SER A 56 -10.78 -9.53 -16.35
CA SER A 56 -11.72 -8.71 -17.10
C SER A 56 -13.12 -8.72 -16.47
N ALA A 57 -13.62 -9.91 -16.11
CA ALA A 57 -14.91 -10.06 -15.42
C ALA A 57 -14.95 -9.31 -14.08
N ALA A 58 -13.90 -9.45 -13.29
CA ALA A 58 -13.79 -8.77 -12.00
C ALA A 58 -13.74 -7.24 -12.14
N LYS A 59 -13.10 -6.76 -13.20
CA LYS A 59 -13.05 -5.31 -13.52
C LYS A 59 -14.42 -4.78 -13.92
N GLN A 60 -15.19 -5.53 -14.72
CA GLN A 60 -16.56 -5.16 -15.11
C GLN A 60 -17.50 -4.97 -13.91
N ILE A 61 -17.35 -5.77 -12.86
CA ILE A 61 -18.15 -5.64 -11.63
C ILE A 61 -17.56 -4.63 -10.63
N GLY A 62 -16.50 -3.89 -11.00
CA GLY A 62 -15.98 -2.75 -10.26
C GLY A 62 -15.00 -3.09 -9.13
N LEU A 63 -14.32 -4.23 -9.18
CA LEU A 63 -13.16 -4.50 -8.33
C LEU A 63 -11.94 -3.70 -8.82
N LYS A 64 -11.05 -3.33 -7.88
CA LYS A 64 -9.82 -2.59 -8.17
C LYS A 64 -8.72 -3.55 -8.63
N ASP A 65 -7.86 -3.12 -9.55
CA ASP A 65 -6.80 -3.95 -10.13
C ASP A 65 -5.90 -4.62 -9.06
N PHE A 66 -5.53 -3.90 -8.01
CA PHE A 66 -4.77 -4.46 -6.89
C PHE A 66 -5.51 -5.62 -6.19
N GLU A 67 -6.78 -5.43 -5.90
CA GLU A 67 -7.64 -6.42 -5.25
C GLU A 67 -7.80 -7.65 -6.15
N ILE A 68 -8.04 -7.43 -7.45
CA ILE A 68 -8.18 -8.49 -8.44
C ILE A 68 -6.92 -9.37 -8.50
N LYS A 69 -5.75 -8.74 -8.67
CA LYS A 69 -4.46 -9.45 -8.77
C LYS A 69 -4.17 -10.29 -7.52
N SER A 70 -4.34 -9.68 -6.33
CA SER A 70 -4.12 -10.36 -5.05
C SER A 70 -5.06 -11.55 -4.86
N THR A 71 -6.34 -11.37 -5.21
CA THR A 71 -7.37 -12.40 -5.03
C THR A 71 -7.20 -13.54 -6.02
N ILE A 72 -6.96 -13.25 -7.31
CA ILE A 72 -6.69 -14.28 -8.32
C ILE A 72 -5.43 -15.07 -7.94
N GLY A 73 -4.33 -14.38 -7.58
CA GLY A 73 -3.08 -15.04 -7.23
C GLY A 73 -3.22 -16.00 -6.04
N SER A 74 -3.91 -15.57 -4.97
CA SER A 74 -4.11 -16.40 -3.77
C SER A 74 -5.06 -17.58 -4.03
N GLY A 75 -6.15 -17.36 -4.76
CA GLY A 75 -7.10 -18.41 -5.13
C GLY A 75 -6.47 -19.45 -6.03
N PHE A 76 -5.81 -19.02 -7.09
CA PHE A 76 -5.15 -19.89 -8.07
C PHE A 76 -4.05 -20.76 -7.44
N LYS A 77 -3.19 -20.16 -6.60
CA LYS A 77 -2.14 -20.90 -5.88
C LYS A 77 -2.74 -22.03 -5.04
N ARG A 78 -3.72 -21.72 -4.17
CA ARG A 78 -4.38 -22.72 -3.33
C ARG A 78 -5.10 -23.79 -4.15
N GLY A 79 -5.67 -23.42 -5.30
CA GLY A 79 -6.28 -24.36 -6.23
C GLY A 79 -5.26 -25.33 -6.80
N GLY A 80 -4.11 -24.84 -7.25
CA GLY A 80 -3.01 -25.64 -7.78
C GLY A 80 -2.38 -26.61 -6.77
N GLU A 81 -2.37 -26.22 -5.48
CA GLU A 81 -1.95 -27.09 -4.37
C GLU A 81 -2.95 -28.23 -4.09
N ASN A 82 -4.18 -28.14 -4.63
CA ASN A 82 -5.26 -29.11 -4.44
C ASN A 82 -5.87 -29.53 -5.79
N PRO A 83 -5.12 -30.17 -6.70
CA PRO A 83 -5.59 -30.52 -8.03
C PRO A 83 -6.74 -31.52 -7.97
N LYS A 84 -7.74 -31.33 -8.85
CA LYS A 84 -8.82 -32.29 -9.02
C LYS A 84 -8.46 -33.23 -10.15
N HIS A 85 -8.06 -34.46 -9.83
CA HIS A 85 -7.77 -35.48 -10.82
C HIS A 85 -9.08 -35.98 -11.42
N LEU A 86 -9.12 -36.04 -12.77
CA LEU A 86 -10.13 -36.82 -13.50
C LEU A 86 -9.58 -38.22 -13.64
N GLU A 87 -10.32 -39.22 -13.20
CA GLU A 87 -9.92 -40.62 -13.40
C GLU A 87 -9.68 -40.89 -14.90
N ASN A 88 -8.51 -41.41 -15.24
CA ASN A 88 -8.04 -41.72 -16.60
C ASN A 88 -7.59 -40.55 -17.50
N SER A 89 -6.54 -39.82 -17.14
CA SER A 89 -5.80 -39.03 -18.14
C SER A 89 -4.29 -39.13 -17.91
N ASP A 90 -3.57 -39.67 -18.90
CA ASP A 90 -2.12 -39.55 -19.04
C ASP A 90 -1.80 -38.06 -19.30
N ILE A 91 -1.36 -37.34 -18.27
CA ILE A 91 -1.09 -35.91 -18.37
C ILE A 91 0.41 -35.72 -18.58
N GLN A 92 0.78 -35.23 -19.75
CA GLN A 92 2.13 -34.73 -20.01
C GLN A 92 2.30 -33.32 -19.43
N PRO A 93 3.43 -32.98 -18.80
CA PRO A 93 3.67 -31.61 -18.30
C PRO A 93 3.71 -30.64 -19.48
N TYR A 94 2.93 -29.55 -19.34
CA TYR A 94 2.90 -28.47 -20.33
C TYR A 94 4.20 -27.67 -20.32
N ILE A 95 4.79 -27.51 -21.50
CA ILE A 95 5.91 -26.59 -21.74
C ILE A 95 5.40 -25.46 -22.63
N PRO A 96 5.28 -24.20 -22.11
CA PRO A 96 4.79 -23.07 -22.90
C PRO A 96 5.61 -22.86 -24.18
N SER A 97 4.93 -22.56 -25.27
CA SER A 97 5.59 -22.20 -26.54
C SER A 97 6.41 -20.92 -26.37
N GLU A 98 7.39 -20.71 -27.25
CA GLU A 98 8.22 -19.48 -27.21
C GLU A 98 7.39 -18.22 -27.41
N LEU A 99 6.34 -18.29 -28.22
CA LEU A 99 5.38 -17.21 -28.46
C LEU A 99 4.58 -16.89 -27.19
N GLU A 100 4.07 -17.89 -26.46
CA GLU A 100 3.33 -17.71 -25.22
C GLU A 100 4.20 -17.11 -24.11
N ARG A 101 5.47 -17.54 -24.02
CA ARG A 101 6.45 -16.94 -23.10
C ARG A 101 6.72 -15.47 -23.45
N LEU A 102 6.78 -15.14 -24.75
CA LEU A 102 6.97 -13.77 -25.22
C LEU A 102 5.76 -12.90 -24.91
N VAL A 103 4.54 -13.39 -25.17
CA VAL A 103 3.28 -12.69 -24.88
C VAL A 103 3.13 -12.47 -23.37
N ALA A 104 3.37 -13.47 -22.54
CA ALA A 104 3.34 -13.33 -21.08
C ALA A 104 4.38 -12.32 -20.58
N ARG A 105 5.58 -12.29 -21.18
CA ARG A 105 6.64 -11.34 -20.84
C ARG A 105 6.31 -9.90 -21.29
N LEU A 106 5.68 -9.72 -22.43
CA LEU A 106 5.21 -8.41 -22.90
C LEU A 106 4.06 -7.89 -22.04
N ALA A 107 3.06 -8.73 -21.75
CA ALA A 107 1.96 -8.38 -20.86
C ALA A 107 2.45 -8.03 -19.45
N SER A 108 3.45 -8.74 -18.91
CA SER A 108 4.03 -8.40 -17.61
C SER A 108 4.80 -7.07 -17.63
N LYS A 109 5.49 -6.74 -18.73
CA LYS A 109 6.16 -5.44 -18.90
C LYS A 109 5.17 -4.29 -18.93
N ASP A 110 4.08 -4.39 -19.70
CA ASP A 110 3.04 -3.37 -19.75
C ASP A 110 2.37 -3.16 -18.39
N LEU A 111 2.17 -4.24 -17.62
CA LEU A 111 1.64 -4.15 -16.26
C LEU A 111 2.61 -3.46 -15.30
N ILE A 112 3.92 -3.78 -15.39
CA ILE A 112 4.96 -3.14 -14.58
C ILE A 112 5.02 -1.63 -14.89
N VAL A 113 5.04 -1.25 -16.17
CA VAL A 113 5.07 0.15 -16.59
C VAL A 113 3.85 0.91 -16.04
N ARG A 114 2.65 0.35 -16.17
CA ARG A 114 1.43 0.98 -15.62
C ARG A 114 1.43 1.11 -14.11
N ASP A 115 1.94 0.10 -13.39
CA ASP A 115 2.05 0.14 -11.93
C ASP A 115 3.09 1.20 -11.49
N GLU A 116 4.18 1.36 -12.23
CA GLU A 116 5.19 2.40 -12.01
C GLU A 116 4.64 3.81 -12.30
N GLU A 117 3.91 4.02 -13.40
CA GLU A 117 3.24 5.29 -13.71
C GLU A 117 2.24 5.66 -12.63
N GLN A 118 1.38 4.72 -12.19
CA GLN A 118 0.42 4.96 -11.12
C GLN A 118 1.11 5.26 -9.78
N ARG A 119 2.23 4.61 -9.51
CA ARG A 119 3.05 4.87 -8.32
C ARG A 119 3.66 6.25 -8.38
N SER A 120 4.22 6.64 -9.53
CA SER A 120 4.79 7.96 -9.78
C SER A 120 3.75 9.07 -9.58
N ASP A 121 2.55 8.91 -10.15
CA ASP A 121 1.44 9.84 -9.98
C ASP A 121 1.02 10.01 -8.52
N LYS A 122 0.98 8.90 -7.76
CA LYS A 122 0.66 8.95 -6.33
C LYS A 122 1.72 9.71 -5.54
N ILE A 123 3.00 9.47 -5.83
CA ILE A 123 4.14 10.16 -5.21
C ILE A 123 4.08 11.65 -5.53
N LYS A 124 3.90 12.02 -6.79
CA LYS A 124 3.77 13.41 -7.22
C LYS A 124 2.66 14.15 -6.46
N LYS A 125 1.48 13.53 -6.32
CA LYS A 125 0.37 14.10 -5.55
C LYS A 125 0.70 14.28 -4.05
N ALA A 126 1.56 13.43 -3.49
CA ALA A 126 2.04 13.59 -2.12
C ALA A 126 3.03 14.74 -2.01
N GLN A 127 3.99 14.83 -2.93
CA GLN A 127 4.94 15.94 -3.04
C GLN A 127 4.21 17.28 -3.18
N ASP A 128 3.27 17.39 -4.13
CA ASP A 128 2.45 18.59 -4.33
C ASP A 128 1.67 18.99 -3.06
N SER A 129 1.24 18.01 -2.27
CA SER A 129 0.53 18.28 -1.00
C SER A 129 1.47 18.80 0.06
N TRP A 130 2.68 18.26 0.12
CA TRP A 130 3.73 18.70 1.04
C TRP A 130 4.27 20.08 0.70
N ASP A 131 4.49 20.37 -0.58
CA ASP A 131 5.05 21.64 -1.05
C ASP A 131 4.09 22.80 -0.82
N ARG A 132 2.79 22.57 -0.97
CA ARG A 132 1.75 23.56 -0.68
C ARG A 132 1.45 23.74 0.80
N ALA A 133 1.92 22.86 1.65
CA ALA A 133 1.68 22.92 3.08
C ALA A 133 2.57 23.98 3.76
N VAL A 134 2.03 24.63 4.77
CA VAL A 134 2.69 25.70 5.51
C VAL A 134 3.63 25.12 6.57
N PRO A 135 4.91 25.49 6.60
CA PRO A 135 5.84 25.09 7.65
C PRO A 135 5.37 25.55 9.04
N ILE A 136 5.57 24.70 10.06
CA ILE A 136 5.23 25.01 11.44
C ILE A 136 6.40 25.80 12.07
N THR A 137 6.39 27.12 11.89
CA THR A 137 7.40 28.06 12.40
C THR A 137 6.76 29.18 13.21
N ARG A 138 7.58 29.99 13.88
CA ARG A 138 7.10 31.15 14.64
C ARG A 138 6.46 32.22 13.74
N GLU A 139 7.00 32.40 12.54
CA GLU A 139 6.52 33.35 11.55
C GLU A 139 5.12 32.99 11.05
N ASN A 140 4.82 31.71 10.99
CA ASN A 140 3.55 31.16 10.50
C ASN A 140 2.53 30.85 11.60
N LYS A 141 2.78 31.26 12.86
CA LYS A 141 2.01 30.84 14.05
C LYS A 141 0.50 31.00 13.90
N ASP A 142 0.05 32.07 13.28
CA ASP A 142 -1.38 32.33 13.10
C ASP A 142 -2.01 31.44 12.05
N ALA A 143 -1.31 31.21 10.93
CA ALA A 143 -1.74 30.33 9.86
C ALA A 143 -1.79 28.85 10.30
N VAL A 144 -0.85 28.42 11.16
CA VAL A 144 -0.73 27.03 11.62
C VAL A 144 -1.35 26.79 13.00
N ARG A 145 -2.14 27.74 13.51
CA ARG A 145 -2.74 27.68 14.86
C ARG A 145 -3.40 26.34 15.21
N PRO A 146 -4.22 25.69 14.34
CA PRO A 146 -4.81 24.39 14.67
C PRO A 146 -3.75 23.29 14.93
N ALA A 147 -2.64 23.29 14.18
CA ALA A 147 -1.54 22.36 14.41
C ALA A 147 -0.83 22.63 15.75
N LEU A 148 -0.61 23.92 16.10
CA LEU A 148 -0.01 24.29 17.40
C LEU A 148 -0.88 23.86 18.58
N LEU A 149 -2.19 24.08 18.49
CA LEU A 149 -3.15 23.65 19.51
C LEU A 149 -3.15 22.12 19.64
N TYR A 150 -3.11 21.42 18.52
CA TYR A 150 -3.01 19.95 18.50
C TYR A 150 -1.73 19.45 19.17
N LEU A 151 -0.57 19.96 18.77
CA LEU A 151 0.72 19.58 19.36
C LEU A 151 0.73 19.84 20.86
N ASN A 152 0.29 21.02 21.29
CA ASN A 152 0.22 21.38 22.70
C ASN A 152 -0.71 20.44 23.50
N SER A 153 -1.87 20.07 22.94
CA SER A 153 -2.79 19.12 23.59
C SER A 153 -2.19 17.72 23.78
N ARG A 154 -1.13 17.40 23.02
CA ARG A 154 -0.36 16.14 23.13
C ARG A 154 0.91 16.31 24.00
N GLY A 155 1.11 17.45 24.62
CA GLY A 155 2.33 17.76 25.37
C GLY A 155 3.57 18.00 24.52
N LEU A 156 3.38 18.24 23.20
CA LEU A 156 4.44 18.42 22.23
C LEU A 156 4.72 19.91 22.00
N ARG A 157 6.00 20.29 22.00
CA ARG A 157 6.43 21.64 21.64
C ARG A 157 6.45 21.79 20.11
N ALA A 158 6.07 22.95 19.61
CA ALA A 158 6.16 23.26 18.19
C ALA A 158 7.58 23.05 17.62
N SER A 159 8.62 23.31 18.42
CA SER A 159 10.02 23.10 18.03
C SER A 159 10.36 21.67 17.68
N SER A 160 9.68 20.67 18.28
CA SER A 160 9.90 19.27 17.92
C SER A 160 9.33 18.90 16.54
N ALA A 161 8.43 19.72 15.99
CA ALA A 161 7.78 19.48 14.70
C ALA A 161 8.43 20.25 13.53
N VAL A 162 9.38 21.16 13.81
CA VAL A 162 10.10 21.93 12.79
C VAL A 162 10.82 20.95 11.84
N ASP A 163 10.76 21.21 10.53
CA ASP A 163 11.36 20.46 9.42
C ASP A 163 10.73 19.11 9.13
N VAL A 164 9.95 18.52 10.04
CA VAL A 164 9.36 17.18 9.89
C VAL A 164 7.84 17.19 9.80
N ALA A 165 7.20 18.30 10.11
CA ALA A 165 5.76 18.47 9.98
C ALA A 165 5.40 19.80 9.30
N LYS A 166 4.31 19.79 8.55
CA LYS A 166 3.72 20.97 7.94
C LYS A 166 2.22 21.01 8.22
N PHE A 167 1.60 22.15 7.98
CA PHE A 167 0.18 22.35 8.16
C PHE A 167 -0.52 22.57 6.81
N SER A 168 -1.66 21.93 6.62
CA SER A 168 -2.55 22.23 5.51
C SER A 168 -3.91 22.71 6.03
N PRO A 169 -4.43 23.86 5.55
CA PRO A 169 -5.75 24.35 5.95
C PRO A 169 -6.88 23.52 5.38
N ASN A 170 -6.62 22.74 4.32
CA ASN A 170 -7.67 22.03 3.59
C ASN A 170 -7.25 20.60 3.19
N VAL A 171 -7.53 19.64 4.06
CA VAL A 171 -7.52 18.22 3.78
C VAL A 171 -8.90 17.66 4.13
N TYR A 172 -9.67 17.18 3.14
CA TYR A 172 -11.06 16.78 3.33
C TYR A 172 -11.92 17.88 3.99
N ASN A 173 -11.86 19.09 3.43
CA ASN A 173 -12.61 20.25 3.89
C ASN A 173 -12.31 20.69 5.34
N GLY A 174 -11.06 20.58 5.75
CA GLY A 174 -10.63 21.08 7.07
C GLY A 174 -9.13 20.97 7.30
N PRO A 175 -8.64 21.54 8.40
CA PRO A 175 -7.22 21.56 8.70
C PRO A 175 -6.62 20.19 8.99
N ALA A 176 -5.33 20.04 8.73
CA ALA A 176 -4.56 18.85 9.06
C ALA A 176 -3.09 19.20 9.36
N ILE A 177 -2.46 18.42 10.21
CA ILE A 177 -1.01 18.37 10.33
C ILE A 177 -0.50 17.23 9.45
N LEU A 178 0.56 17.48 8.67
CA LEU A 178 1.14 16.61 7.67
C LEU A 178 2.53 16.15 8.12
N PHE A 179 2.82 14.88 7.90
CA PHE A 179 4.13 14.27 8.13
C PHE A 179 4.59 13.58 6.85
N ALA A 180 5.83 13.86 6.42
CA ALA A 180 6.38 13.29 5.20
C ALA A 180 7.01 11.92 5.45
N ALA A 181 6.72 10.97 4.57
CA ALA A 181 7.46 9.73 4.43
C ALA A 181 8.47 9.89 3.29
N THR A 182 9.73 9.60 3.58
CA THR A 182 10.84 9.71 2.64
C THR A 182 11.34 8.33 2.23
N ALA A 183 11.69 8.20 0.96
CA ALA A 183 12.40 7.05 0.43
C ALA A 183 13.88 7.08 0.88
N PRO A 184 14.64 5.98 0.71
CA PRO A 184 16.07 5.92 1.09
C PRO A 184 16.97 6.97 0.42
N ASP A 185 16.56 7.49 -0.74
CA ASP A 185 17.26 8.57 -1.45
C ASP A 185 16.90 9.98 -0.92
N GLY A 186 16.10 10.07 0.15
CA GLY A 186 15.66 11.32 0.75
C GLY A 186 14.46 11.98 0.05
N THR A 187 13.96 11.42 -1.04
CA THR A 187 12.79 11.99 -1.73
C THR A 187 11.50 11.69 -0.98
N ILE A 188 10.56 12.65 -0.99
CA ILE A 188 9.24 12.45 -0.39
C ILE A 188 8.45 11.49 -1.28
N SER A 189 8.09 10.36 -0.72
CA SER A 189 7.30 9.30 -1.38
C SER A 189 5.83 9.32 -0.96
N GLY A 190 5.56 9.82 0.24
CA GLY A 190 4.21 9.86 0.79
C GLY A 190 4.05 10.92 1.87
N VAL A 191 2.80 11.21 2.20
CA VAL A 191 2.42 12.13 3.27
C VAL A 191 1.31 11.50 4.08
N GLN A 192 1.48 11.42 5.40
CA GLN A 192 0.41 11.10 6.32
C GLN A 192 -0.15 12.39 6.93
N SER A 193 -1.46 12.57 6.83
CA SER A 193 -2.19 13.71 7.40
C SER A 193 -2.98 13.26 8.61
N VAL A 194 -2.85 13.97 9.73
CA VAL A 194 -3.75 13.85 10.88
C VAL A 194 -4.79 14.97 10.74
N LEU A 195 -6.05 14.58 10.56
CA LEU A 195 -7.15 15.52 10.35
C LEU A 195 -7.49 16.23 11.66
N LEU A 196 -7.67 17.54 11.60
CA LEU A 196 -7.90 18.39 12.75
C LEU A 196 -9.22 19.18 12.62
N THR A 197 -9.74 19.63 13.76
CA THR A 197 -10.70 20.73 13.79
C THR A 197 -9.96 22.08 13.85
N PRO A 198 -10.63 23.22 13.61
CA PRO A 198 -10.02 24.54 13.81
C PRO A 198 -9.47 24.77 15.22
N GLU A 199 -10.03 24.08 16.23
CA GLU A 199 -9.62 24.14 17.63
C GLU A 199 -8.46 23.18 17.96
N GLY A 200 -7.90 22.49 16.94
CA GLY A 200 -6.75 21.59 17.11
C GLY A 200 -7.09 20.22 17.71
N LYS A 201 -8.34 19.78 17.67
CA LYS A 201 -8.71 18.41 18.05
C LYS A 201 -8.64 17.48 16.87
N LYS A 202 -8.39 16.19 17.08
CA LYS A 202 -8.52 15.19 16.00
C LYS A 202 -9.94 15.19 15.47
N ARG A 203 -10.07 15.18 14.14
CA ARG A 203 -11.33 15.14 13.42
C ARG A 203 -11.42 13.82 12.63
N GLU A 204 -12.60 13.26 12.57
CA GLU A 204 -12.88 12.08 11.75
C GLU A 204 -13.73 12.46 10.54
N VAL A 205 -13.40 11.85 9.41
CA VAL A 205 -14.19 11.90 8.17
C VAL A 205 -14.41 10.47 7.73
N ASN A 206 -15.67 10.01 7.72
CA ASN A 206 -16.03 8.62 7.43
C ASN A 206 -15.30 7.59 8.32
N GLY A 207 -15.14 7.89 9.62
CA GLY A 207 -14.44 7.03 10.56
C GLY A 207 -12.91 7.04 10.44
N ILE A 208 -12.33 7.95 9.64
CA ILE A 208 -10.88 8.06 9.41
C ILE A 208 -10.38 9.38 9.98
N SER A 209 -9.42 9.32 10.91
CA SER A 209 -8.75 10.50 11.48
C SER A 209 -7.33 10.71 10.93
N LYS A 210 -6.74 9.69 10.29
CA LYS A 210 -5.43 9.75 9.61
C LYS A 210 -5.60 9.35 8.14
N TYR A 211 -5.07 10.15 7.24
CA TYR A 211 -5.13 9.92 5.81
C TYR A 211 -3.75 9.90 5.19
N SER A 212 -3.46 8.90 4.38
CA SER A 212 -2.18 8.76 3.68
C SER A 212 -2.34 9.01 2.18
N ARG A 213 -1.43 9.80 1.63
CA ARG A 213 -1.30 10.07 0.19
C ARG A 213 0.09 9.68 -0.29
N GLY A 214 0.21 9.13 -1.49
CA GLY A 214 1.47 8.62 -2.01
C GLY A 214 1.77 7.21 -1.52
N VAL A 215 3.05 6.91 -1.32
CA VAL A 215 3.58 5.61 -0.92
C VAL A 215 4.21 5.75 0.46
N ILE A 216 3.50 5.27 1.50
CA ILE A 216 3.99 5.25 2.88
C ILE A 216 4.73 3.93 3.18
N ALA A 217 4.18 2.81 2.69
CA ALA A 217 4.75 1.48 2.96
C ALA A 217 6.22 1.39 2.51
N GLY A 218 7.08 0.93 3.41
CA GLY A 218 8.52 0.82 3.19
C GLY A 218 9.30 2.14 3.25
N ASN A 219 8.64 3.26 3.56
CA ASN A 219 9.25 4.58 3.71
C ASN A 219 9.05 5.09 5.14
N VAL A 220 9.88 6.03 5.57
CA VAL A 220 9.94 6.47 6.97
C VAL A 220 9.95 7.99 7.08
N MET A 221 9.55 8.53 8.23
CA MET A 221 9.95 9.87 8.62
C MET A 221 11.20 9.75 9.47
N GLN A 222 12.29 10.36 9.05
CA GLN A 222 13.54 10.36 9.78
C GLN A 222 13.78 11.73 10.41
N ILE A 223 14.22 11.74 11.65
CA ILE A 223 14.65 12.91 12.40
C ILE A 223 16.09 12.67 12.83
N GLY A 224 16.98 13.57 12.47
CA GLY A 224 18.42 13.42 12.68
C GLY A 224 19.09 12.59 11.59
N GLU A 225 20.42 12.51 11.67
CA GLU A 225 21.25 11.82 10.69
C GLU A 225 21.53 10.38 11.15
N THR A 226 21.54 9.43 10.23
CA THR A 226 21.89 8.02 10.50
C THR A 226 23.40 7.77 10.56
N GLN A 227 24.22 8.81 10.41
CA GLN A 227 25.68 8.73 10.49
C GLN A 227 26.16 8.99 11.92
N GLY A 228 27.27 8.34 12.31
CA GLY A 228 27.86 8.42 13.66
C GLY A 228 27.37 7.32 14.60
N ASP A 229 27.65 7.44 15.91
CA ASP A 229 27.34 6.44 16.95
C ASP A 229 26.05 6.75 17.72
N ARG A 230 25.16 7.57 17.15
CA ARG A 230 23.89 7.90 17.79
C ARG A 230 22.97 6.69 17.83
N PRO A 231 22.26 6.45 18.94
CA PRO A 231 21.27 5.39 19.01
C PRO A 231 20.12 5.66 18.03
N ILE A 232 19.58 4.58 17.45
CA ILE A 232 18.41 4.65 16.56
C ILE A 232 17.18 4.28 17.38
N VAL A 233 16.22 5.20 17.46
CA VAL A 233 14.93 4.96 18.11
C VAL A 233 13.86 4.80 17.03
N ILE A 234 13.18 3.65 17.03
CA ILE A 234 12.11 3.36 16.07
C ILE A 234 10.76 3.57 16.75
N THR A 235 9.88 4.32 16.10
CA THR A 235 8.54 4.64 16.61
C THR A 235 7.47 4.23 15.60
N GLU A 236 6.29 3.89 16.12
CA GLU A 236 5.14 3.57 15.28
C GLU A 236 4.52 4.83 14.66
N GLY A 237 4.35 5.88 15.44
CA GLY A 237 3.60 7.08 15.06
C GLY A 237 4.43 8.36 15.01
N PRO A 238 4.03 9.35 14.21
CA PRO A 238 4.71 10.65 14.16
C PRO A 238 4.69 11.39 15.51
N GLU A 239 3.61 11.27 16.27
CA GLU A 239 3.48 11.90 17.60
C GLU A 239 4.50 11.33 18.58
N ASP A 240 4.74 10.00 18.53
CA ASP A 240 5.74 9.32 19.36
C ASP A 240 7.16 9.76 18.97
N ALA A 241 7.42 9.87 17.65
CA ALA A 241 8.68 10.37 17.14
C ALA A 241 8.98 11.81 17.63
N LEU A 242 7.98 12.69 17.63
CA LEU A 242 8.12 14.04 18.16
C LEU A 242 8.35 14.06 19.68
N SER A 243 7.73 13.12 20.42
CA SER A 243 7.95 12.97 21.87
C SER A 243 9.39 12.56 22.16
N VAL A 244 9.93 11.60 21.41
CA VAL A 244 11.34 11.19 21.53
C VAL A 244 12.27 12.34 21.17
N ARG A 245 12.01 13.06 20.07
CA ARG A 245 12.79 14.25 19.68
C ARG A 245 12.81 15.30 20.79
N GLN A 246 11.66 15.53 21.42
CA GLN A 246 11.54 16.50 22.51
C GLN A 246 12.34 16.11 23.75
N ALA A 247 12.48 14.81 24.02
CA ALA A 247 13.22 14.28 25.17
C ALA A 247 14.72 14.14 24.89
N ALA A 248 15.09 13.60 23.72
CA ALA A 248 16.45 13.26 23.37
C ALA A 248 17.20 14.40 22.61
N GLY A 249 16.48 15.40 22.09
CA GLY A 249 17.10 16.44 21.25
C GLY A 249 17.75 15.84 20.02
N ASP A 250 19.01 16.16 19.81
CA ASP A 250 19.83 15.66 18.69
C ASP A 250 20.69 14.43 19.06
N ASP A 251 20.52 13.86 20.27
CA ASP A 251 21.34 12.77 20.76
C ASP A 251 20.91 11.40 20.18
N ALA A 252 19.79 11.32 19.47
CA ALA A 252 19.29 10.12 18.82
C ALA A 252 18.86 10.38 17.38
N THR A 253 18.97 9.36 16.54
CA THR A 253 18.28 9.29 15.24
C THR A 253 16.92 8.63 15.45
N ILE A 254 15.86 9.30 15.02
CA ILE A 254 14.50 8.82 15.25
C ILE A 254 13.88 8.43 13.92
N ILE A 255 13.32 7.24 13.86
CA ILE A 255 12.67 6.67 12.67
C ILE A 255 11.21 6.41 13.00
N CYS A 256 10.31 7.09 12.33
CA CYS A 256 8.87 6.80 12.39
C CYS A 256 8.45 5.96 11.18
N THR A 257 7.85 4.83 11.42
CA THR A 257 7.45 3.84 10.38
C THR A 257 6.00 3.94 9.94
N PHE A 258 5.24 4.90 10.50
CA PHE A 258 3.83 5.17 10.17
C PHE A 258 2.86 4.02 10.44
N GLY A 259 3.21 3.10 11.32
CA GLY A 259 2.34 2.01 11.76
C GLY A 259 3.08 0.71 12.03
N LYS A 260 2.40 -0.22 12.69
CA LYS A 260 2.94 -1.53 13.11
C LYS A 260 3.51 -2.35 11.95
N ALA A 261 2.85 -2.32 10.79
CA ALA A 261 3.33 -3.03 9.61
C ALA A 261 4.68 -2.48 9.10
N GLY A 262 4.86 -1.16 9.11
CA GLY A 262 6.13 -0.53 8.80
C GLY A 262 7.21 -0.90 9.81
N MET A 263 6.89 -0.88 11.11
CA MET A 263 7.82 -1.26 12.18
C MET A 263 8.30 -2.71 12.05
N ALA A 264 7.42 -3.63 11.69
CA ALA A 264 7.75 -5.05 11.52
C ALA A 264 8.65 -5.34 10.30
N THR A 265 8.68 -4.45 9.32
CA THR A 265 9.42 -4.64 8.06
C THR A 265 10.63 -3.71 7.89
N TYR A 266 10.76 -2.70 8.75
CA TYR A 266 11.88 -1.77 8.68
C TYR A 266 13.18 -2.44 9.14
N THR A 267 14.21 -2.34 8.32
CA THR A 267 15.55 -2.80 8.65
C THR A 267 16.44 -1.58 8.88
N PRO A 268 16.89 -1.33 10.11
CA PRO A 268 17.77 -0.20 10.40
C PRO A 268 19.14 -0.42 9.74
N PRO A 269 19.81 0.67 9.32
CA PRO A 269 21.12 0.59 8.65
C PRO A 269 22.21 0.04 9.56
N ARG A 270 22.01 0.07 10.89
CA ARG A 270 22.88 -0.52 11.91
C ARG A 270 22.03 -1.24 12.94
N ALA A 271 22.32 -2.53 13.15
CA ALA A 271 21.52 -3.36 14.05
C ALA A 271 21.97 -3.29 15.53
N SER A 272 23.16 -2.73 15.84
CA SER A 272 23.78 -2.81 17.17
C SER A 272 23.16 -1.89 18.22
N ASP A 273 22.44 -0.82 17.83
CA ASP A 273 21.99 0.22 18.78
C ASP A 273 20.55 0.66 18.50
N VAL A 274 19.65 -0.31 18.36
CA VAL A 274 18.23 -0.03 18.09
C VAL A 274 17.40 -0.17 19.36
N THR A 275 16.63 0.87 19.69
CA THR A 275 15.58 0.84 20.71
C THR A 275 14.20 0.98 20.04
N ILE A 276 13.27 0.12 20.43
CA ILE A 276 11.88 0.09 19.93
C ILE A 276 10.95 0.59 21.01
#